data_84657bea5fc76577320d6d45d50d313a
#
_entry.id   84657bea5fc76577320d6d45d50d313a
#
_cell.length_a   1.000
_cell.length_b   1.000
_cell.length_c   1.000
_cell.angle_alpha   90.00
_cell.angle_beta   90.00
_cell.angle_gamma   90.00
#
_symmetry.space_group_name_H-M   'P 1'
#
loop_
_entity.id
_entity.type
_entity.pdbx_description
1 polymer ?
#
loop_
_entity_poly.entity_id
_entity_poly.type
_entity_poly.pdbx_seq_one_letter_code
_entity_poly.pdbx_strand_id
1 'polypeptide(L)'
;LSVEGLHLADPASAVGWTAPFVQVFAMTWKPWHIIAAFPPEQEVALPDQVVTLGSEGLRASFRAKPAMELPLAAVVLETDRLTAGSTAGWTVGAGRSVASISADEEVPGAGDAPNTYVLSLDTADVAPDPAFLARVKAVAIPDLSPSDLPPTIDRLIGSIFVTLSAPLDRHAGETKPYLTLVEVNQMNFAWGQLAATAKGLVEADDQGFAAGEITVEITNWDRLPAILVAAGVVKP
;
A
#
# COMPACT_ATOMS: atom_id res chain seq x y z
N LEU A 1 -20.36 16.72 6.10
CA LEU A 1 -19.50 17.88 5.92
C LEU A 1 -18.83 17.79 4.55
N SER A 2 -18.82 18.88 3.79
CA SER A 2 -18.00 19.00 2.57
C SER A 2 -16.95 20.08 2.80
N VAL A 3 -15.71 19.77 2.47
CA VAL A 3 -14.60 20.72 2.44
C VAL A 3 -14.23 20.91 0.98
N GLU A 4 -14.28 22.14 0.50
CA GLU A 4 -13.98 22.51 -0.89
C GLU A 4 -12.64 23.22 -0.98
N GLY A 5 -11.92 23.00 -2.11
CA GLY A 5 -10.64 23.64 -2.38
C GLY A 5 -9.58 23.27 -1.34
N LEU A 6 -9.54 21.99 -0.92
CA LEU A 6 -8.60 21.55 0.09
C LEU A 6 -7.17 21.63 -0.45
N HIS A 7 -6.32 22.30 0.31
CA HIS A 7 -4.89 22.34 0.08
C HIS A 7 -4.15 22.14 1.40
N LEU A 8 -3.43 21.03 1.49
CA LEU A 8 -2.57 20.71 2.63
C LEU A 8 -1.13 20.70 2.16
N ALA A 9 -0.26 21.33 2.91
CA ALA A 9 1.16 21.35 2.61
C ALA A 9 1.98 21.26 3.89
N ASP A 10 3.05 20.49 3.82
CA ASP A 10 4.10 20.49 4.84
C ASP A 10 5.31 21.24 4.30
N PRO A 11 5.57 22.46 4.78
CA PRO A 11 6.71 23.25 4.32
C PRO A 11 8.06 22.61 4.59
N ALA A 12 8.16 21.74 5.60
CA ALA A 12 9.41 21.11 6.00
C ALA A 12 9.85 20.00 5.02
N SER A 13 8.88 19.24 4.49
CA SER A 13 9.12 18.17 3.51
C SER A 13 8.89 18.61 2.06
N ALA A 14 8.35 19.81 1.82
CA ALA A 14 7.89 20.27 0.52
C ALA A 14 6.87 19.32 -0.15
N VAL A 15 6.09 18.60 0.67
CA VAL A 15 5.01 17.73 0.22
C VAL A 15 3.68 18.48 0.35
N GLY A 16 2.87 18.42 -0.69
CA GLY A 16 1.54 19.01 -0.71
C GLY A 16 0.50 18.04 -1.25
N TRP A 17 -0.76 18.24 -0.84
CA TRP A 17 -1.91 17.54 -1.38
C TRP A 17 -3.02 18.52 -1.65
N THR A 18 -3.58 18.46 -2.86
CA THR A 18 -4.66 19.32 -3.32
C THR A 18 -5.82 18.45 -3.80
N ALA A 19 -7.01 18.80 -3.36
CA ALA A 19 -8.24 18.13 -3.79
C ALA A 19 -9.35 19.18 -3.99
N PRO A 20 -10.15 19.12 -5.08
CA PRO A 20 -11.27 20.02 -5.31
C PRO A 20 -12.29 20.00 -4.18
N PHE A 21 -12.52 18.84 -3.60
CA PHE A 21 -13.36 18.67 -2.42
C PHE A 21 -13.02 17.38 -1.68
N VAL A 22 -13.42 17.30 -0.42
CA VAL A 22 -13.49 16.04 0.35
C VAL A 22 -14.80 16.04 1.12
N GLN A 23 -15.57 14.97 0.98
CA GLN A 23 -16.81 14.79 1.72
C GLN A 23 -16.56 13.87 2.91
N VAL A 24 -16.93 14.31 4.10
CA VAL A 24 -16.76 13.58 5.34
C VAL A 24 -18.12 13.29 5.95
N PHE A 25 -18.35 12.03 6.25
CA PHE A 25 -19.57 11.51 6.85
C PHE A 25 -19.25 10.88 8.20
N ALA A 26 -20.05 11.19 9.21
CA ALA A 26 -20.03 10.53 10.51
C ALA A 26 -21.47 10.33 10.98
N MET A 27 -21.73 9.21 11.61
CA MET A 27 -23.02 8.93 12.22
C MET A 27 -23.06 9.53 13.62
N THR A 28 -24.12 10.26 13.98
CA THR A 28 -24.25 10.91 15.29
C THR A 28 -24.20 9.92 16.46
N TRP A 29 -24.64 8.67 16.24
CA TRP A 29 -24.62 7.58 17.24
C TRP A 29 -23.35 6.73 17.21
N LYS A 30 -22.44 6.96 16.24
CA LYS A 30 -21.12 6.31 16.11
C LYS A 30 -20.09 7.36 15.64
N PRO A 31 -19.81 8.40 16.43
CA PRO A 31 -18.91 9.49 16.03
C PRO A 31 -17.45 9.03 15.84
N TRP A 32 -17.10 7.85 16.33
CA TRP A 32 -15.80 7.19 16.16
C TRP A 32 -15.68 6.43 14.82
N HIS A 33 -16.70 6.50 13.95
CA HIS A 33 -16.68 5.95 12.60
C HIS A 33 -16.88 7.07 11.59
N ILE A 34 -15.83 7.39 10.85
CA ILE A 34 -15.77 8.46 9.86
C ILE A 34 -15.54 7.82 8.49
N ILE A 35 -16.27 8.29 7.49
CA ILE A 35 -16.09 7.91 6.09
C ILE A 35 -15.75 9.18 5.33
N ALA A 36 -14.68 9.13 4.53
CA ALA A 36 -14.31 10.19 3.59
C ALA A 36 -14.50 9.69 2.15
N ALA A 37 -15.14 10.50 1.33
CA ALA A 37 -15.22 10.29 -0.11
C ALA A 37 -14.39 11.38 -0.82
N PHE A 38 -13.59 10.94 -1.78
CA PHE A 38 -12.63 11.78 -2.48
C PHE A 38 -13.09 12.10 -3.91
N PRO A 39 -12.63 13.21 -4.49
CA PRO A 39 -12.93 13.54 -5.87
C PRO A 39 -12.24 12.59 -6.84
N PRO A 40 -12.71 12.55 -8.10
CA PRO A 40 -12.07 11.71 -9.13
C PRO A 40 -10.64 12.10 -9.44
N GLU A 41 -10.25 13.35 -9.19
CA GLU A 41 -8.91 13.86 -9.47
C GLU A 41 -8.36 14.62 -8.28
N GLN A 42 -7.10 14.37 -7.96
CA GLN A 42 -6.36 14.97 -6.88
C GLN A 42 -4.91 15.15 -7.31
N GLU A 43 -4.19 16.06 -6.66
CA GLU A 43 -2.77 16.29 -6.92
C GLU A 43 -1.93 16.13 -5.65
N VAL A 44 -0.81 15.45 -5.79
CA VAL A 44 0.23 15.35 -4.76
C VAL A 44 1.49 16.02 -5.29
N ALA A 45 1.85 17.13 -4.68
CA ALA A 45 3.12 17.80 -4.94
C ALA A 45 4.22 17.14 -4.10
N LEU A 46 5.30 16.73 -4.76
CA LEU A 46 6.54 16.22 -4.17
C LEU A 46 7.67 17.21 -4.50
N PRO A 47 8.82 17.14 -3.83
CA PRO A 47 9.90 18.12 -4.03
C PRO A 47 10.36 18.28 -5.48
N ASP A 48 10.30 17.23 -6.28
CA ASP A 48 10.82 17.14 -7.65
C ASP A 48 9.76 16.85 -8.73
N GLN A 49 8.52 16.59 -8.33
CA GLN A 49 7.46 16.22 -9.26
C GLN A 49 6.08 16.50 -8.70
N VAL A 50 5.11 16.61 -9.58
CA VAL A 50 3.69 16.61 -9.23
C VAL A 50 3.07 15.32 -9.75
N VAL A 51 2.32 14.64 -8.89
CA VAL A 51 1.59 13.42 -9.22
C VAL A 51 0.10 13.73 -9.26
N THR A 52 -0.51 13.53 -10.40
CA THR A 52 -1.96 13.57 -10.54
C THR A 52 -2.51 12.17 -10.26
N LEU A 53 -3.42 12.09 -9.29
CA LEU A 53 -4.13 10.88 -8.92
C LEU A 53 -5.53 10.92 -9.52
N GLY A 54 -5.84 10.00 -10.42
CA GLY A 54 -7.19 9.75 -10.91
C GLY A 54 -7.80 8.56 -10.18
N SER A 55 -9.07 8.65 -9.77
CA SER A 55 -9.72 7.55 -9.05
C SER A 55 -11.21 7.45 -9.37
N GLU A 56 -11.74 6.23 -9.36
CA GLU A 56 -13.17 5.97 -9.43
C GLU A 56 -13.64 5.42 -8.07
N GLY A 57 -14.57 6.12 -7.41
CA GLY A 57 -15.17 5.66 -6.17
C GLY A 57 -14.22 5.61 -4.96
N LEU A 58 -13.14 6.39 -4.98
CA LEU A 58 -12.17 6.39 -3.87
C LEU A 58 -12.84 6.82 -2.56
N ARG A 59 -12.77 5.95 -1.58
CA ARG A 59 -13.31 6.14 -0.24
C ARG A 59 -12.32 5.67 0.81
N ALA A 60 -12.26 6.38 1.93
CA ALA A 60 -11.58 5.96 3.13
C ALA A 60 -12.58 5.82 4.28
N SER A 61 -12.45 4.78 5.07
CA SER A 61 -13.19 4.58 6.31
C SER A 61 -12.22 4.53 7.47
N PHE A 62 -12.42 5.35 8.47
CA PHE A 62 -11.68 5.34 9.73
C PHE A 62 -12.62 4.93 10.85
N ARG A 63 -12.21 3.97 11.66
CA ARG A 63 -12.95 3.52 12.82
C ARG A 63 -12.02 3.40 14.03
N ALA A 64 -12.39 4.04 15.13
CA ALA A 64 -11.76 3.86 16.42
C ALA A 64 -12.65 3.00 17.33
N LYS A 65 -12.07 2.41 18.39
CA LYS A 65 -12.83 1.79 19.47
C LYS A 65 -13.42 2.88 20.37
N PRO A 66 -14.65 2.71 20.90
CA PRO A 66 -15.30 3.70 21.76
C PRO A 66 -14.68 3.66 23.18
N ALA A 67 -13.50 4.24 23.31
CA ALA A 67 -12.76 4.42 24.56
C ALA A 67 -12.22 5.84 24.62
N MET A 68 -11.75 6.29 25.79
CA MET A 68 -11.23 7.65 25.96
C MET A 68 -9.97 7.90 25.11
N GLU A 69 -9.16 6.89 24.94
CA GLU A 69 -7.92 6.92 24.17
C GLU A 69 -8.17 6.82 22.65
N LEU A 70 -9.40 6.45 22.22
CA LEU A 70 -9.79 6.22 20.83
C LEU A 70 -8.80 5.32 20.07
N PRO A 71 -8.51 4.10 20.57
CA PRO A 71 -7.59 3.22 19.85
C PRO A 71 -8.11 2.92 18.45
N LEU A 72 -7.19 2.85 17.50
CA LEU A 72 -7.52 2.48 16.14
C LEU A 72 -8.18 1.10 16.09
N ALA A 73 -9.38 1.02 15.52
CA ALA A 73 -10.02 -0.24 15.19
C ALA A 73 -9.75 -0.65 13.75
N ALA A 74 -9.96 0.24 12.80
CA ALA A 74 -9.63 -0.01 11.39
C ALA A 74 -9.52 1.28 10.58
N VAL A 75 -8.68 1.24 9.56
CA VAL A 75 -8.73 2.14 8.40
C VAL A 75 -8.87 1.27 7.16
N VAL A 76 -9.79 1.61 6.28
CA VAL A 76 -9.97 0.93 4.99
C VAL A 76 -9.96 1.98 3.90
N LEU A 77 -9.17 1.77 2.87
CA LEU A 77 -9.16 2.55 1.64
C LEU A 77 -9.61 1.65 0.50
N GLU A 78 -10.59 2.08 -0.27
CA GLU A 78 -11.10 1.32 -1.41
C GLU A 78 -11.33 2.22 -2.62
N THR A 79 -11.12 1.65 -3.81
CA THR A 79 -11.38 2.30 -5.08
C THR A 79 -11.69 1.25 -6.14
N ASP A 80 -12.50 1.59 -7.14
CA ASP A 80 -12.79 0.71 -8.27
C ASP A 80 -11.72 0.83 -9.35
N ARG A 81 -11.07 1.98 -9.45
CA ARG A 81 -9.92 2.23 -10.32
C ARG A 81 -9.03 3.32 -9.74
N LEU A 82 -7.73 3.15 -9.91
CA LEU A 82 -6.73 4.14 -9.55
C LEU A 82 -5.77 4.36 -10.71
N THR A 83 -5.41 5.61 -10.97
CA THR A 83 -4.35 5.98 -11.89
C THR A 83 -3.46 7.01 -11.22
N ALA A 84 -2.17 6.97 -11.49
CA ALA A 84 -1.23 7.98 -11.08
C ALA A 84 -0.33 8.34 -12.26
N GLY A 85 -0.25 9.64 -12.55
CA GLY A 85 0.61 10.19 -13.59
C GLY A 85 1.50 11.27 -13.01
N SER A 86 2.79 11.24 -13.34
CA SER A 86 3.77 12.19 -12.81
C SER A 86 4.31 13.12 -13.89
N THR A 87 4.61 14.37 -13.50
CA THR A 87 5.36 15.31 -14.34
C THR A 87 6.78 14.82 -14.65
N ALA A 88 7.30 13.82 -13.93
CA ALA A 88 8.54 13.13 -14.24
C ALA A 88 8.40 12.11 -15.40
N GLY A 89 7.19 11.95 -15.96
CA GLY A 89 6.92 11.19 -17.19
C GLY A 89 6.59 9.73 -16.98
N TRP A 90 6.32 9.26 -15.77
CA TRP A 90 5.83 7.90 -15.51
C TRP A 90 4.32 7.89 -15.24
N THR A 91 3.69 6.77 -15.55
CA THR A 91 2.27 6.52 -15.26
C THR A 91 2.09 5.10 -14.72
N VAL A 92 1.18 4.95 -13.77
CA VAL A 92 0.77 3.62 -13.27
C VAL A 92 -0.73 3.59 -13.08
N GLY A 93 -1.32 2.41 -13.16
CA GLY A 93 -2.74 2.20 -12.94
C GLY A 93 -3.02 0.95 -12.10
N ALA A 94 -4.19 0.89 -11.53
CA ALA A 94 -4.72 -0.31 -10.90
C ALA A 94 -6.23 -0.36 -11.10
N GLY A 95 -6.76 -1.57 -11.19
CA GLY A 95 -8.20 -1.83 -11.12
C GLY A 95 -8.70 -1.71 -9.69
N ARG A 96 -9.69 -2.52 -9.34
CA ARG A 96 -10.23 -2.52 -7.98
C ARG A 96 -9.13 -2.78 -6.95
N SER A 97 -9.06 -1.89 -5.97
CA SER A 97 -8.05 -1.96 -4.92
C SER A 97 -8.68 -1.71 -3.56
N VAL A 98 -8.30 -2.53 -2.60
CA VAL A 98 -8.65 -2.38 -1.19
C VAL A 98 -7.39 -2.50 -0.36
N ALA A 99 -7.11 -1.49 0.44
CA ALA A 99 -6.03 -1.50 1.42
C ALA A 99 -6.62 -1.26 2.81
N SER A 100 -6.15 -1.97 3.82
CA SER A 100 -6.63 -1.79 5.18
C SER A 100 -5.54 -1.98 6.22
N ILE A 101 -5.74 -1.32 7.35
CA ILE A 101 -5.09 -1.60 8.63
C ILE A 101 -6.19 -1.81 9.65
N SER A 102 -6.13 -2.89 10.42
CA SER A 102 -7.10 -3.18 11.47
C SER A 102 -6.41 -3.74 12.72
N ALA A 103 -6.86 -3.30 13.88
CA ALA A 103 -6.54 -3.92 15.17
C ALA A 103 -7.53 -5.07 15.37
N ASP A 104 -7.26 -6.22 14.76
CA ASP A 104 -8.18 -7.33 14.81
C ASP A 104 -7.74 -8.30 15.91
N GLU A 105 -8.53 -8.33 16.99
CA GLU A 105 -8.36 -9.28 18.08
C GLU A 105 -8.86 -10.69 17.72
N GLU A 106 -9.55 -10.83 16.56
CA GLU A 106 -10.15 -12.08 16.12
C GLU A 106 -9.30 -12.81 15.06
N VAL A 107 -8.19 -12.23 14.60
CA VAL A 107 -7.34 -12.89 13.60
C VAL A 107 -6.51 -13.99 14.28
N PRO A 108 -6.77 -15.29 13.97
CA PRO A 108 -5.97 -16.37 14.52
C PRO A 108 -4.51 -16.20 14.10
N GLY A 109 -3.59 -16.16 15.07
CA GLY A 109 -2.17 -15.98 14.83
C GLY A 109 -1.65 -14.57 15.11
N ALA A 110 -2.51 -13.57 15.24
CA ALA A 110 -2.10 -12.23 15.69
C ALA A 110 -1.56 -12.21 17.14
N GLY A 111 -1.51 -13.38 17.79
CA GLY A 111 -1.01 -13.57 19.15
C GLY A 111 -1.69 -12.63 20.16
N ASP A 112 -1.61 -12.94 21.45
CA ASP A 112 -2.05 -12.04 22.51
C ASP A 112 -1.14 -10.80 22.68
N ALA A 113 -0.31 -10.48 21.67
CA ALA A 113 0.60 -9.35 21.71
C ALA A 113 -0.20 -8.04 21.58
N PRO A 114 -0.15 -7.19 22.57
CA PRO A 114 -0.82 -5.88 22.49
C PRO A 114 -0.23 -5.08 21.33
N ASN A 115 -1.03 -4.20 20.74
CA ASN A 115 -0.62 -3.30 19.66
C ASN A 115 -0.25 -3.99 18.34
N THR A 116 -0.82 -5.16 18.08
CA THR A 116 -0.70 -5.84 16.78
C THR A 116 -1.83 -5.41 15.85
N TYR A 117 -1.45 -5.13 14.60
CA TYR A 117 -2.35 -4.70 13.54
C TYR A 117 -2.17 -5.59 12.31
N VAL A 118 -3.26 -5.83 11.60
CA VAL A 118 -3.25 -6.50 10.31
C VAL A 118 -3.27 -5.45 9.21
N LEU A 119 -2.26 -5.44 8.37
CA LEU A 119 -2.24 -4.68 7.14
C LEU A 119 -2.61 -5.62 6.00
N SER A 120 -3.61 -5.25 5.22
CA SER A 120 -4.04 -6.04 4.06
C SER A 120 -4.07 -5.19 2.81
N LEU A 121 -3.72 -5.79 1.70
CA LEU A 121 -3.81 -5.22 0.36
C LEU A 121 -4.40 -6.27 -0.57
N ASP A 122 -5.40 -5.86 -1.35
CA ASP A 122 -5.93 -6.64 -2.47
C ASP A 122 -6.12 -5.69 -3.65
N THR A 123 -5.35 -5.88 -4.69
CA THR A 123 -5.42 -5.06 -5.90
C THR A 123 -5.32 -5.92 -7.13
N ALA A 124 -6.12 -5.62 -8.15
CA ALA A 124 -6.16 -6.30 -9.41
C ALA A 124 -5.77 -5.38 -10.57
N ASP A 125 -5.40 -5.99 -11.70
CA ASP A 125 -5.16 -5.30 -12.97
C ASP A 125 -4.17 -4.12 -12.82
N VAL A 126 -3.06 -4.33 -12.11
CA VAL A 126 -2.06 -3.28 -11.93
C VAL A 126 -1.31 -3.07 -13.24
N ALA A 127 -1.46 -1.88 -13.82
CA ALA A 127 -0.80 -1.48 -15.05
C ALA A 127 0.51 -0.74 -14.71
N PRO A 128 1.67 -1.38 -14.88
CA PRO A 128 2.97 -0.71 -14.72
C PRO A 128 3.17 0.37 -15.78
N ASP A 129 4.11 1.26 -15.53
CA ASP A 129 4.52 2.27 -16.49
C ASP A 129 4.89 1.67 -17.85
N PRO A 130 4.36 2.19 -18.98
CA PRO A 130 4.63 1.65 -20.31
C PRO A 130 6.12 1.66 -20.69
N ALA A 131 6.89 2.66 -20.24
CA ALA A 131 8.32 2.71 -20.49
C ALA A 131 9.06 1.64 -19.66
N PHE A 132 8.59 1.34 -18.46
CA PHE A 132 9.09 0.21 -17.68
C PHE A 132 8.84 -1.12 -18.41
N LEU A 133 7.61 -1.35 -18.88
CA LEU A 133 7.27 -2.56 -19.67
C LEU A 133 8.11 -2.67 -20.95
N ALA A 134 8.34 -1.55 -21.63
CA ALA A 134 9.20 -1.54 -22.80
C ALA A 134 10.64 -1.94 -22.45
N ARG A 135 11.18 -1.47 -21.33
CA ARG A 135 12.52 -1.88 -20.85
C ARG A 135 12.55 -3.38 -20.51
N VAL A 136 11.54 -3.90 -19.80
CA VAL A 136 11.46 -5.35 -19.51
C VAL A 136 11.50 -6.17 -20.79
N LYS A 137 10.72 -5.77 -21.81
CA LYS A 137 10.69 -6.45 -23.11
C LYS A 137 11.97 -6.32 -23.91
N ALA A 138 12.74 -5.25 -23.70
CA ALA A 138 14.01 -5.03 -24.39
C ALA A 138 15.18 -5.86 -23.82
N VAL A 139 15.05 -6.39 -22.60
CA VAL A 139 16.06 -7.28 -22.01
C VAL A 139 15.98 -8.63 -22.72
N ALA A 140 17.03 -8.95 -23.49
CA ALA A 140 17.12 -10.25 -24.18
C ALA A 140 17.43 -11.35 -23.16
N ILE A 141 16.52 -12.29 -23.01
CA ILE A 141 16.75 -13.52 -22.25
C ILE A 141 16.71 -14.68 -23.26
N PRO A 142 17.77 -15.52 -23.33
CA PRO A 142 17.75 -16.71 -24.17
C PRO A 142 16.49 -17.55 -23.91
N ASP A 143 15.88 -18.05 -24.98
CA ASP A 143 14.70 -18.95 -24.95
C ASP A 143 13.41 -18.36 -24.37
N LEU A 144 13.34 -17.06 -24.08
CA LEU A 144 12.12 -16.38 -23.63
C LEU A 144 11.61 -15.39 -24.67
N SER A 145 10.31 -15.54 -24.97
CA SER A 145 9.61 -14.58 -25.83
C SER A 145 9.27 -13.30 -25.06
N PRO A 146 9.70 -12.12 -25.51
CA PRO A 146 9.38 -10.85 -24.82
C PRO A 146 7.86 -10.57 -24.73
N SER A 147 7.05 -11.26 -25.56
CA SER A 147 5.59 -11.07 -25.64
C SER A 147 4.78 -11.77 -24.54
N ASP A 148 5.43 -12.58 -23.69
CA ASP A 148 4.69 -13.46 -22.78
C ASP A 148 4.32 -12.80 -21.44
N LEU A 149 4.78 -11.58 -21.12
CA LEU A 149 4.30 -10.83 -19.98
C LEU A 149 3.10 -9.98 -20.40
N PRO A 150 1.94 -10.16 -19.75
CA PRO A 150 0.78 -9.30 -19.94
C PRO A 150 1.10 -7.83 -19.68
N PRO A 151 0.37 -6.88 -20.27
CA PRO A 151 0.55 -5.46 -19.98
C PRO A 151 0.17 -5.08 -18.54
N THR A 152 -0.58 -5.94 -17.86
CA THR A 152 -1.04 -5.76 -16.49
C THR A 152 -0.59 -6.92 -15.61
N ILE A 153 -0.29 -6.61 -14.37
CA ILE A 153 -0.12 -7.58 -13.29
C ILE A 153 -1.52 -7.99 -12.85
N ASP A 154 -1.81 -9.28 -12.88
CA ASP A 154 -3.18 -9.80 -12.67
C ASP A 154 -3.69 -9.49 -11.28
N ARG A 155 -2.86 -9.74 -10.25
CA ARG A 155 -3.25 -9.52 -8.87
C ARG A 155 -2.05 -9.44 -7.93
N LEU A 156 -2.21 -8.57 -6.92
CA LEU A 156 -1.35 -8.50 -5.75
C LEU A 156 -2.23 -8.57 -4.50
N ILE A 157 -2.04 -9.60 -3.70
CA ILE A 157 -2.71 -9.77 -2.42
C ILE A 157 -1.65 -9.88 -1.34
N GLY A 158 -1.83 -9.16 -0.24
CA GLY A 158 -0.96 -9.23 0.91
C GLY A 158 -1.72 -9.14 2.22
N SER A 159 -1.25 -9.88 3.21
CA SER A 159 -1.65 -9.75 4.61
C SER A 159 -0.41 -9.90 5.48
N ILE A 160 -0.12 -8.86 6.25
CA ILE A 160 0.99 -8.84 7.18
C ILE A 160 0.51 -8.41 8.56
N PHE A 161 1.02 -9.02 9.60
CA PHE A 161 0.86 -8.56 10.97
C PHE A 161 2.03 -7.65 11.32
N VAL A 162 1.73 -6.54 11.93
CA VAL A 162 2.72 -5.59 12.47
C VAL A 162 2.45 -5.35 13.93
N THR A 163 3.46 -5.55 14.78
CA THR A 163 3.38 -5.21 16.19
C THR A 163 4.17 -3.94 16.43
N LEU A 164 3.57 -3.02 17.14
CA LEU A 164 4.15 -1.73 17.49
C LEU A 164 4.48 -1.67 18.98
N SER A 165 5.43 -0.81 19.33
CA SER A 165 5.85 -0.56 20.72
C SER A 165 4.77 0.09 21.58
N ALA A 166 3.75 0.73 20.97
CA ALA A 166 2.64 1.37 21.63
C ALA A 166 1.39 1.33 20.72
N PRO A 167 0.18 1.52 21.25
CA PRO A 167 -1.04 1.51 20.46
C PRO A 167 -1.12 2.70 19.49
N LEU A 168 -1.82 2.47 18.37
CA LEU A 168 -2.25 3.56 17.50
C LEU A 168 -3.54 4.14 18.06
N ASP A 169 -3.42 5.22 18.81
CA ASP A 169 -4.52 5.94 19.44
C ASP A 169 -4.33 7.46 19.28
N ARG A 170 -5.15 8.26 19.95
CA ARG A 170 -5.04 9.73 19.92
C ARG A 170 -3.69 10.28 20.41
N HIS A 171 -2.91 9.50 21.13
CA HIS A 171 -1.60 9.86 21.67
C HIS A 171 -0.44 9.37 20.78
N ALA A 172 -0.72 8.70 19.69
CA ALA A 172 0.32 8.14 18.81
C ALA A 172 1.33 9.18 18.29
N GLY A 173 0.89 10.43 18.11
CA GLY A 173 1.78 11.55 17.75
C GLY A 173 2.80 11.91 18.83
N GLU A 174 2.48 11.65 20.11
CA GLU A 174 3.32 11.91 21.28
C GLU A 174 4.20 10.70 21.59
N THR A 175 3.61 9.51 21.60
CA THR A 175 4.27 8.23 21.93
C THR A 175 5.20 7.75 20.83
N LYS A 176 4.93 8.17 19.57
CA LYS A 176 5.71 7.80 18.38
C LYS A 176 5.96 6.29 18.30
N PRO A 177 4.92 5.47 18.18
CA PRO A 177 5.05 4.01 18.09
C PRO A 177 6.04 3.62 17.00
N TYR A 178 6.93 2.69 17.31
CA TYR A 178 7.86 2.12 16.33
C TYR A 178 7.59 0.63 16.15
N LEU A 179 8.02 0.10 15.01
CA LEU A 179 7.81 -1.28 14.62
C LEU A 179 8.71 -2.21 15.44
N THR A 180 8.13 -3.25 16.03
CA THR A 180 8.87 -4.27 16.80
C THR A 180 8.85 -5.64 16.13
N LEU A 181 7.77 -5.96 15.40
CA LEU A 181 7.65 -7.24 14.71
C LEU A 181 6.84 -7.07 13.42
N VAL A 182 7.26 -7.78 12.38
CA VAL A 182 6.52 -7.97 11.12
C VAL A 182 6.41 -9.45 10.84
N GLU A 183 5.19 -9.95 10.72
CA GLU A 183 4.92 -11.31 10.26
C GLU A 183 4.21 -11.23 8.90
N VAL A 184 4.85 -11.73 7.87
CA VAL A 184 4.25 -11.90 6.55
C VAL A 184 3.44 -13.18 6.58
N ASN A 185 2.14 -13.05 6.80
CA ASN A 185 1.23 -14.19 6.81
C ASN A 185 1.03 -14.73 5.40
N GLN A 186 0.77 -13.80 4.46
CA GLN A 186 0.58 -14.16 3.05
C GLN A 186 0.89 -12.95 2.17
N MET A 187 1.77 -13.16 1.19
CA MET A 187 1.90 -12.28 0.04
C MET A 187 1.84 -13.12 -1.22
N ASN A 188 0.94 -12.76 -2.15
CA ASN A 188 0.78 -13.42 -3.45
C ASN A 188 0.85 -12.36 -4.54
N PHE A 189 1.68 -12.62 -5.52
CA PHE A 189 1.84 -11.83 -6.71
C PHE A 189 1.62 -12.73 -7.93
N ALA A 190 0.84 -12.26 -8.90
CA ALA A 190 0.60 -12.98 -10.16
C ALA A 190 0.71 -12.01 -11.33
N TRP A 191 1.56 -12.36 -12.31
CA TRP A 191 1.76 -11.61 -13.55
C TRP A 191 1.87 -12.58 -14.75
N GLY A 192 0.75 -12.89 -15.35
CA GLY A 192 0.67 -13.95 -16.35
C GLY A 192 1.09 -15.29 -15.73
N GLN A 193 2.17 -15.87 -16.23
CA GLN A 193 2.70 -17.13 -15.70
C GLN A 193 3.67 -16.96 -14.52
N LEU A 194 4.24 -15.76 -14.34
CA LEU A 194 5.09 -15.47 -13.20
C LEU A 194 4.24 -15.35 -11.95
N ALA A 195 4.53 -16.14 -10.94
CA ALA A 195 3.90 -16.01 -9.64
C ALA A 195 4.93 -16.03 -8.52
N ALA A 196 4.66 -15.29 -7.47
CA ALA A 196 5.49 -15.29 -6.28
C ALA A 196 4.63 -15.32 -5.03
N THR A 197 5.08 -16.05 -4.01
CA THR A 197 4.51 -16.02 -2.67
C THR A 197 5.60 -15.71 -1.66
N ALA A 198 5.24 -15.01 -0.59
CA ALA A 198 6.17 -14.76 0.51
C ALA A 198 5.50 -14.99 1.86
N LYS A 199 6.26 -15.55 2.79
CA LYS A 199 5.90 -15.78 4.19
C LYS A 199 7.12 -15.60 5.06
N GLY A 200 6.93 -15.21 6.31
CA GLY A 200 8.04 -15.14 7.24
C GLY A 200 7.81 -14.18 8.38
N LEU A 201 8.81 -14.06 9.23
CA LEU A 201 8.75 -13.23 10.42
C LEU A 201 10.08 -12.49 10.56
N VAL A 202 9.99 -11.21 10.87
CA VAL A 202 11.14 -10.34 11.17
C VAL A 202 10.79 -9.55 12.42
N GLU A 203 11.68 -9.56 13.39
CA GLU A 203 11.56 -8.81 14.64
C GLU A 203 12.75 -7.88 14.83
N ALA A 204 12.57 -6.85 15.66
CA ALA A 204 13.67 -6.01 16.09
C ALA A 204 14.44 -6.74 17.21
N ASP A 205 15.75 -6.94 17.04
CA ASP A 205 16.61 -7.45 18.11
C ASP A 205 16.82 -6.41 19.22
N ASP A 206 17.53 -6.79 20.29
CA ASP A 206 17.84 -5.93 21.44
C ASP A 206 18.64 -4.66 21.06
N GLN A 207 19.23 -4.63 19.87
CA GLN A 207 19.99 -3.50 19.33
C GLN A 207 19.16 -2.66 18.33
N GLY A 208 17.94 -3.11 18.01
CA GLY A 208 17.03 -2.48 17.05
C GLY A 208 17.32 -2.85 15.59
N PHE A 209 18.13 -3.87 15.33
CA PHE A 209 18.32 -4.41 13.99
C PHE A 209 17.26 -5.46 13.66
N ALA A 210 16.93 -5.57 12.37
CA ALA A 210 15.99 -6.58 11.89
C ALA A 210 16.63 -7.97 11.96
N ALA A 211 15.97 -8.90 12.66
CA ALA A 211 16.35 -10.29 12.79
C ALA A 211 15.17 -11.19 12.40
N GLY A 212 15.39 -12.20 11.58
CA GLY A 212 14.33 -13.11 11.15
C GLY A 212 14.55 -13.69 9.77
N GLU A 213 13.51 -14.31 9.24
CA GLU A 213 13.56 -14.98 7.94
C GLU A 213 12.29 -14.72 7.15
N ILE A 214 12.45 -14.42 5.86
CA ILE A 214 11.36 -14.36 4.89
C ILE A 214 11.65 -15.36 3.79
N THR A 215 10.77 -16.34 3.64
CA THR A 215 10.81 -17.32 2.55
C THR A 215 10.02 -16.78 1.37
N VAL A 216 10.64 -16.76 0.19
CA VAL A 216 10.00 -16.35 -1.06
C VAL A 216 10.04 -17.53 -2.04
N GLU A 217 8.89 -17.95 -2.50
CA GLU A 217 8.73 -18.97 -3.54
C GLU A 217 8.32 -18.29 -4.84
N ILE A 218 9.04 -18.58 -5.93
CA ILE A 218 8.79 -17.98 -7.23
C ILE A 218 8.59 -19.05 -8.28
N THR A 219 7.48 -18.99 -8.99
CA THR A 219 7.15 -19.88 -10.11
C THR A 219 7.44 -19.17 -11.42
N ASN A 220 8.02 -19.87 -12.40
CA ASN A 220 8.46 -19.33 -13.70
C ASN A 220 9.40 -18.12 -13.53
N TRP A 221 10.38 -18.27 -12.64
CA TRP A 221 11.35 -17.25 -12.24
C TRP A 221 12.28 -16.79 -13.38
N ASP A 222 12.37 -17.52 -14.48
CA ASP A 222 13.16 -17.22 -15.69
C ASP A 222 12.90 -15.81 -16.25
N ARG A 223 11.76 -15.21 -15.93
CA ARG A 223 11.39 -13.83 -16.31
C ARG A 223 11.86 -12.78 -15.32
N LEU A 224 12.17 -13.19 -14.11
CA LEU A 224 12.57 -12.29 -13.03
C LEU A 224 13.84 -11.47 -13.34
N PRO A 225 14.90 -12.03 -13.97
CA PRO A 225 16.09 -11.26 -14.32
C PRO A 225 15.80 -10.04 -15.21
N ALA A 226 14.93 -10.18 -16.21
CA ALA A 226 14.55 -9.05 -17.08
C ALA A 226 13.83 -7.95 -16.30
N ILE A 227 12.96 -8.32 -15.38
CA ILE A 227 12.23 -7.40 -14.53
C ILE A 227 13.20 -6.66 -13.60
N LEU A 228 14.13 -7.36 -12.96
CA LEU A 228 15.11 -6.79 -12.06
C LEU A 228 16.10 -5.84 -12.76
N VAL A 229 16.53 -6.18 -13.96
CA VAL A 229 17.38 -5.29 -14.79
C VAL A 229 16.59 -4.06 -15.22
N ALA A 230 15.35 -4.21 -15.70
CA ALA A 230 14.51 -3.09 -16.11
C ALA A 230 14.16 -2.16 -14.94
N ALA A 231 14.03 -2.71 -13.73
CA ALA A 231 13.83 -1.97 -12.50
C ALA A 231 15.12 -1.30 -11.97
N GLY A 232 16.29 -1.59 -12.56
CA GLY A 232 17.58 -1.06 -12.10
C GLY A 232 18.09 -1.68 -10.79
N VAL A 233 17.52 -2.80 -10.35
CA VAL A 233 17.93 -3.52 -9.14
C VAL A 233 19.23 -4.31 -9.39
N VAL A 234 19.36 -4.84 -10.60
CA VAL A 234 20.54 -5.61 -11.04
C VAL A 234 21.10 -4.95 -12.29
N LYS A 235 22.43 -4.94 -12.43
CA LYS A 235 23.10 -4.51 -13.67
C LYS A 235 22.98 -5.62 -14.73
N PRO A 236 22.83 -5.25 -16.01
CA PRO A 236 22.79 -6.21 -17.11
C PRO A 236 24.07 -7.01 -17.24
#